data_54bb7c2c79d86cc6888692939796197d
#
_entry.id   54bb7c2c79d86cc6888692939796197d
#
_cell.length_a   1.000
_cell.length_b   1.000
_cell.length_c   1.000
_cell.angle_alpha   90.00
_cell.angle_beta   90.00
_cell.angle_gamma   90.00
#
_symmetry.space_group_name_H-M   'P 1'
#
loop_
_entity.id
_entity.type
_entity.pdbx_description
1 polymer ?
#
loop_
_entity_poly.entity_id
_entity_poly.type
_entity_poly.pdbx_seq_one_letter_code
_entity_poly.pdbx_strand_id
1 'polypeptide(L)' 'MELNEYYNYLINNIGINEEVLKCITNINGYNENTLDDVLYYYTGYETIEQYTRYEDLKTYREYYGIDEDDEE' A
#
# COMPACT_ATOMS: atom_id res chain seq x y z
N MET A 1 -11.27 5.11 -5.67
CA MET A 1 -11.45 4.15 -4.55
C MET A 1 -12.08 4.87 -3.39
N GLU A 2 -13.14 4.28 -2.85
CA GLU A 2 -13.79 4.92 -1.73
C GLU A 2 -12.96 4.75 -0.47
N LEU A 3 -13.24 5.58 0.51
CA LEU A 3 -12.43 5.62 1.70
C LEU A 3 -12.45 4.29 2.46
N ASN A 4 -13.63 3.68 2.57
CA ASN A 4 -13.72 2.41 3.28
C ASN A 4 -13.02 1.30 2.50
N GLU A 5 -12.99 1.37 1.18
CA GLU A 5 -12.25 0.41 0.39
C GLU A 5 -10.76 0.58 0.61
N TYR A 6 -10.30 1.81 0.69
CA TYR A 6 -8.90 2.09 0.96
C TYR A 6 -8.52 1.55 2.34
N TYR A 7 -9.37 1.80 3.32
CA TYR A 7 -9.14 1.33 4.68
C TYR A 7 -8.99 -0.20 4.69
N ASN A 8 -9.91 -0.87 4.04
CA ASN A 8 -9.86 -2.34 3.99
C ASN A 8 -8.67 -2.85 3.19
N TYR A 9 -8.28 -2.13 2.16
CA TYR A 9 -7.13 -2.52 1.36
C TYR A 9 -5.86 -2.50 2.22
N LEU A 10 -5.71 -1.49 3.05
CA LEU A 10 -4.55 -1.40 3.92
C LEU A 10 -4.49 -2.58 4.87
N ILE A 11 -5.63 -3.02 5.36
CA ILE A 11 -5.66 -4.14 6.28
C ILE A 11 -5.43 -5.45 5.56
N ASN A 12 -6.10 -5.66 4.43
CA ASN A 12 -6.10 -6.96 3.77
C ASN A 12 -4.90 -7.18 2.87
N ASN A 13 -4.40 -6.13 2.24
CA ASN A 13 -3.33 -6.28 1.26
C ASN A 13 -1.98 -5.82 1.78
N ILE A 14 -1.95 -4.75 2.54
CA ILE A 14 -0.71 -4.28 3.13
C ILE A 14 -0.40 -5.06 4.41
N GLY A 15 -1.46 -5.50 5.09
CA GLY A 15 -1.25 -6.28 6.30
C GLY A 15 -1.18 -5.45 7.56
N ILE A 16 -1.76 -4.27 7.55
CA ILE A 16 -1.74 -3.42 8.72
C ILE A 16 -2.72 -3.93 9.75
N ASN A 17 -2.31 -3.96 11.01
CA ASN A 17 -3.20 -4.39 12.07
C ASN A 17 -4.39 -3.45 12.16
N GLU A 18 -5.59 -4.01 12.17
CA GLU A 18 -6.79 -3.21 12.14
C GLU A 18 -6.89 -2.30 13.35
N GLU A 19 -6.52 -2.76 14.52
CA GLU A 19 -6.59 -1.93 15.71
C GLU A 19 -5.64 -0.76 15.63
N VAL A 20 -4.46 -0.98 15.06
CA VAL A 20 -3.50 0.09 14.89
C VAL A 20 -4.05 1.13 13.93
N LEU A 21 -4.58 0.70 12.81
CA LEU A 21 -5.13 1.61 11.83
C LEU A 21 -6.32 2.37 12.40
N LYS A 22 -7.16 1.68 13.16
CA LYS A 22 -8.31 2.32 13.79
C LYS A 22 -7.85 3.39 14.76
N CYS A 23 -6.83 3.10 15.53
CA CYS A 23 -6.30 4.07 16.48
C CYS A 23 -5.75 5.30 15.76
N ILE A 24 -5.02 5.09 14.68
CA ILE A 24 -4.45 6.20 13.92
C ILE A 24 -5.55 7.07 13.34
N THR A 25 -6.59 6.46 12.77
CA THR A 25 -7.68 7.24 12.20
C THR A 25 -8.50 7.93 13.27
N ASN A 26 -8.56 7.38 14.48
CA ASN A 26 -9.24 8.06 15.56
C ASN A 26 -8.50 9.32 15.99
N ILE A 27 -7.18 9.28 15.96
CA ILE A 27 -6.38 10.41 16.40
C ILE A 27 -6.25 11.45 15.30
N ASN A 28 -5.98 11.02 14.09
CA ASN A 28 -5.67 11.94 12.99
C ASN A 28 -6.84 12.20 12.07
N GLY A 29 -7.89 11.41 12.16
CA GLY A 29 -9.06 11.58 11.30
C GLY A 29 -9.17 10.46 10.29
N TYR A 30 -10.41 10.09 9.99
CA TYR A 30 -10.69 9.05 9.01
C TYR A 30 -10.84 9.73 7.65
N ASN A 31 -9.73 9.91 6.96
CA ASN A 31 -9.72 10.58 5.68
C ASN A 31 -8.56 10.05 4.85
N GLU A 32 -8.56 10.43 3.58
CA GLU A 32 -7.59 9.90 2.64
C GLU A 32 -6.17 10.28 3.02
N ASN A 33 -5.98 11.49 3.52
CA ASN A 33 -4.63 11.93 3.89
C ASN A 33 -4.05 11.05 4.97
N THR A 34 -4.86 10.69 5.97
CA THR A 34 -4.40 9.83 7.04
C THR A 34 -4.01 8.46 6.51
N LEU A 35 -4.82 7.92 5.61
CA LEU A 35 -4.53 6.61 5.05
C LEU A 35 -3.30 6.65 4.16
N ASP A 36 -3.09 7.75 3.43
CA ASP A 36 -1.88 7.91 2.63
C ASP A 36 -0.64 7.93 3.52
N ASP A 37 -0.73 8.61 4.66
CA ASP A 37 0.40 8.64 5.59
C ASP A 37 0.72 7.26 6.11
N VAL A 38 -0.30 6.47 6.43
CA VAL A 38 -0.09 5.12 6.92
C VAL A 38 0.53 4.26 5.82
N LEU A 39 0.05 4.40 4.60
CA LEU A 39 0.60 3.66 3.48
C LEU A 39 2.07 3.97 3.30
N TYR A 40 2.42 5.24 3.35
CA TYR A 40 3.80 5.64 3.20
C TYR A 40 4.67 5.09 4.32
N TYR A 41 4.15 5.10 5.52
CA TYR A 41 4.89 4.60 6.67
C TYR A 41 5.20 3.11 6.51
N TYR A 42 4.25 2.34 5.98
CA TYR A 42 4.42 0.90 5.90
C TYR A 42 5.10 0.43 4.61
N THR A 43 4.91 1.15 3.51
CA THR A 43 5.40 0.66 2.22
C THR A 43 6.42 1.58 1.58
N GLY A 44 6.47 2.85 1.98
CA GLY A 44 7.34 3.82 1.34
C GLY A 44 6.72 4.45 0.11
N TYR A 45 5.51 4.09 -0.26
CA TYR A 45 4.83 4.66 -1.40
C TYR A 45 3.78 5.65 -0.94
N GLU A 46 3.67 6.77 -1.64
CA GLU A 46 2.80 7.84 -1.20
C GLU A 46 1.34 7.60 -1.55
N THR A 47 1.07 6.81 -2.58
CA THR A 47 -0.31 6.55 -2.98
C THR A 47 -0.49 5.08 -3.26
N ILE A 48 -1.77 4.67 -3.22
CA ILE A 48 -2.09 3.29 -3.50
C ILE A 48 -1.81 2.96 -4.95
N GLU A 49 -1.91 3.94 -5.83
CA GLU A 49 -1.61 3.71 -7.24
C GLU A 49 -0.14 3.37 -7.44
N GLN A 50 0.74 4.05 -6.73
CA GLN A 50 2.16 3.76 -6.82
C GLN A 50 2.46 2.36 -6.31
N TYR A 51 1.85 2.00 -5.20
CA TYR A 51 2.06 0.68 -4.64
C TYR A 51 1.56 -0.41 -5.57
N THR A 52 0.38 -0.21 -6.14
CA THR A 52 -0.20 -1.20 -7.04
C THR A 52 0.64 -1.36 -8.30
N ARG A 53 1.17 -0.26 -8.82
CA ARG A 53 2.02 -0.33 -10.00
C ARG A 53 3.28 -1.15 -9.70
N TYR A 54 3.85 -0.97 -8.52
CA TYR A 54 5.03 -1.73 -8.14
C TYR A 54 4.71 -3.23 -8.09
N GLU A 55 3.55 -3.58 -7.54
CA GLU A 55 3.16 -4.98 -7.45
C GLU A 55 2.98 -5.57 -8.83
N ASP A 56 2.39 -4.82 -9.74
CA ASP A 56 2.21 -5.32 -11.10
C ASP A 56 3.53 -5.59 -11.77
N LEU A 57 4.49 -4.69 -11.63
CA LEU A 57 5.79 -4.87 -12.23
C LEU A 57 6.52 -6.07 -11.64
N LYS A 58 6.39 -6.25 -10.33
CA LYS A 58 7.02 -7.36 -9.67
C LYS A 58 6.45 -8.68 -10.17
N THR A 59 5.14 -8.76 -10.31
CA THR A 59 4.48 -9.96 -10.80
C THR A 59 4.90 -10.24 -12.23
N TYR A 60 4.98 -9.22 -13.05
CA TYR A 60 5.38 -9.37 -14.43
C TYR A 60 6.77 -10.00 -14.52
N ARG A 61 7.70 -9.50 -13.71
CA ARG A 61 9.04 -10.04 -13.72
C ARG A 61 9.07 -11.49 -13.31
N GLU A 62 8.35 -11.82 -12.28
CA GLU A 62 8.33 -13.19 -11.80
C GLU A 62 7.75 -14.12 -12.84
N TYR A 63 6.70 -13.67 -13.52
CA TYR A 63 6.04 -14.51 -14.49
C TYR A 63 6.91 -14.78 -15.70
N TYR A 64 7.61 -13.76 -16.19
CA TYR A 64 8.40 -13.90 -17.39
C TYR A 64 9.85 -14.27 -17.11
N GLY A 65 10.24 -14.25 -15.86
CA GLY A 65 11.62 -14.59 -15.54
C GLY A 65 12.62 -13.55 -15.93
N ILE A 66 12.17 -12.32 -16.05
CA ILE A 66 13.08 -11.26 -16.41
C ILE A 66 13.87 -10.83 -15.19
N ASP A 67 15.16 -10.67 -15.38
CA ASP A 67 16.00 -10.35 -14.26
C ASP A 67 16.88 -9.20 -14.64
N GLU A 68 16.45 -8.01 -14.35
CA GLU A 68 17.23 -6.90 -14.76
C GLU A 68 18.39 -6.68 -13.89
N ASP A 69 18.53 -7.39 -12.85
CA ASP A 69 19.73 -7.26 -12.11
C ASP A 69 20.90 -7.68 -12.88
N ASP A 70 20.69 -8.47 -13.88
CA ASP A 70 21.80 -8.93 -14.60
C ASP A 70 22.53 -7.88 -15.23
N GLU A 71 21.84 -6.84 -15.59
CA GLU A 71 22.50 -5.94 -16.39
C GLU A 71 23.49 -5.23 -15.67
N GLU A 72 23.51 -5.30 -14.47
CA GLU A 72 24.48 -4.62 -13.90
C GLU A 72 25.57 -5.19 -13.63
#